data_83b5f1284a344b368a728ef0475a0e65
#
_entry.id   83b5f1284a344b368a728ef0475a0e65
#
_cell.length_a   1.000
_cell.length_b   1.000
_cell.length_c   1.000
_cell.angle_alpha   90.00
_cell.angle_beta   90.00
_cell.angle_gamma   90.00
#
_symmetry.space_group_name_H-M   'P 1'
#
loop_
_entity.id
_entity.type
_entity.pdbx_description
1 polymer ?
#
loop_
_entity_poly.entity_id
_entity_poly.type
_entity_poly.pdbx_seq_one_letter_code
_entity_poly.pdbx_strand_id
1 'polypeptide(L)'
;MAGLNKKLFSAADNLRSKMDASEYKNYLLGLIFYKYLSDKLLEKVVEIADESLEEYNTQDKQTQLYRNLLADEEIKDDLIETLVDTLGYDIVSEHLFNVLTNQAKQNTFQLIDLNKAFIDLSTKYDQFNGLFDDVDLKSKKLGSDDQQRNITITEVLKKLNDVDLMGHNGDVIGDAYEFLIGQFASEAGKKAGEFYTPHEVSDMMARIAALGQEDKKLFSVYDPTMGSGSLKLNIRNYINHPDSVKYHGQELNTTTFNLAKMNLILHGVKKEDMRLRNGDTLNKDWPTDEPYTFDSVLMNPPYSAKWSADDTFLDDSRFNRYGKLAPKSKADFAFLLHGFYHLKDSGTMAIVLPHGVLFRGAAEGVIRKKLLEDGSIDAVIGMPANLFFGTSIPTTVIILKKNRGTRDVLFIDASKEFIKGKNQNKLSKENIDKVVETYRNRESVVKYSHVASFDEIKENDFNLNIPRYVDTFEEETTVDMASIGSTIKDIRKEKSELESNLYDMISSLQFDEENAEWIKGALEVFKSEK
;
A
#
# COMPACT_ATOMS: atom_id res chain seq x y z
N MET A 1 2.27 14.71 9.89
CA MET A 1 1.59 13.79 8.96
C MET A 1 0.12 14.14 8.67
N ALA A 2 -0.84 14.10 9.60
CA ALA A 2 -2.26 14.33 9.28
C ALA A 2 -2.56 15.66 8.56
N GLY A 3 -1.86 16.74 8.90
CA GLY A 3 -2.00 18.06 8.25
C GLY A 3 -1.45 18.07 6.81
N LEU A 4 -0.31 17.42 6.58
CA LEU A 4 0.32 17.29 5.25
C LEU A 4 -0.59 16.47 4.32
N ASN A 5 -1.01 15.30 4.76
CA ASN A 5 -1.90 14.41 4.01
C ASN A 5 -3.19 15.12 3.58
N LYS A 6 -3.81 15.89 4.49
CA LYS A 6 -5.03 16.65 4.18
C LYS A 6 -4.78 17.74 3.14
N LYS A 7 -3.67 18.48 3.23
CA LYS A 7 -3.31 19.52 2.25
C LYS A 7 -3.07 18.93 0.86
N LEU A 8 -2.25 17.86 0.78
CA LEU A 8 -1.97 17.17 -0.48
C LEU A 8 -3.25 16.61 -1.11
N PHE A 9 -4.11 15.98 -0.30
CA PHE A 9 -5.36 15.42 -0.79
C PHE A 9 -6.34 16.51 -1.27
N SER A 10 -6.37 17.67 -0.62
CA SER A 10 -7.20 18.81 -1.04
C SER A 10 -6.73 19.45 -2.36
N ALA A 11 -5.46 19.28 -2.74
CA ALA A 11 -4.98 19.77 -4.03
C ALA A 11 -5.69 19.07 -5.21
N ALA A 12 -6.22 17.87 -5.01
CA ALA A 12 -6.99 17.15 -6.02
C ALA A 12 -8.44 17.63 -6.22
N ASP A 13 -8.98 18.50 -5.35
CA ASP A 13 -10.42 18.84 -5.37
C ASP A 13 -10.88 19.41 -6.72
N ASN A 14 -10.02 20.19 -7.39
CA ASN A 14 -10.34 20.74 -8.71
C ASN A 14 -10.35 19.68 -9.82
N LEU A 15 -9.60 18.58 -9.65
CA LEU A 15 -9.56 17.47 -10.58
C LEU A 15 -10.72 16.49 -10.33
N ARG A 16 -11.11 16.27 -9.05
CA ARG A 16 -12.24 15.39 -8.68
C ARG A 16 -13.56 15.78 -9.33
N SER A 17 -13.79 17.06 -9.55
CA SER A 17 -15.01 17.52 -10.22
C SER A 17 -15.03 17.23 -11.73
N LYS A 18 -13.90 16.81 -12.31
CA LYS A 18 -13.71 16.69 -13.77
C LYS A 18 -13.41 15.26 -14.24
N MET A 19 -12.87 14.40 -13.36
CA MET A 19 -12.44 13.06 -13.72
C MET A 19 -12.47 12.09 -12.53
N ASP A 20 -12.47 10.79 -12.80
CA ASP A 20 -12.49 9.74 -11.77
C ASP A 20 -11.16 9.62 -11.01
N ALA A 21 -11.20 9.04 -9.80
CA ALA A 21 -10.04 8.84 -8.94
C ALA A 21 -8.90 8.06 -9.63
N SER A 22 -9.24 7.09 -10.47
CA SER A 22 -8.28 6.32 -11.27
C SER A 22 -7.48 7.17 -12.26
N GLU A 23 -7.96 8.36 -12.60
CA GLU A 23 -7.36 9.27 -13.58
C GLU A 23 -6.67 10.44 -12.90
N TYR A 24 -7.37 11.18 -12.00
CA TYR A 24 -6.77 12.37 -11.39
C TYR A 24 -5.59 12.05 -10.47
N LYS A 25 -5.51 10.81 -9.96
CA LYS A 25 -4.35 10.35 -9.17
C LYS A 25 -3.03 10.55 -9.93
N ASN A 26 -3.00 10.24 -11.24
CA ASN A 26 -1.78 10.32 -12.04
C ASN A 26 -1.29 11.77 -12.14
N TYR A 27 -2.21 12.72 -12.34
CA TYR A 27 -1.86 14.16 -12.34
C TYR A 27 -1.32 14.61 -11.00
N LEU A 28 -2.05 14.30 -9.92
CA LEU A 28 -1.65 14.74 -8.58
C LEU A 28 -0.32 14.13 -8.17
N LEU A 29 -0.18 12.80 -8.31
CA LEU A 29 1.03 12.08 -7.92
C LEU A 29 2.24 12.48 -8.78
N GLY A 30 2.07 12.69 -10.08
CA GLY A 30 3.12 13.18 -10.97
C GLY A 30 3.57 14.60 -10.62
N LEU A 31 2.61 15.50 -10.30
CA LEU A 31 2.94 16.89 -9.91
C LEU A 31 3.59 16.99 -8.53
N ILE A 32 3.18 16.14 -7.57
CA ILE A 32 3.84 16.05 -6.25
C ILE A 32 5.27 15.52 -6.42
N PHE A 33 5.45 14.50 -7.25
CA PHE A 33 6.77 13.97 -7.54
C PHE A 33 7.68 15.02 -8.19
N TYR A 34 7.18 15.75 -9.18
CA TYR A 34 7.93 16.84 -9.82
C TYR A 34 8.29 17.96 -8.84
N LYS A 35 7.33 18.36 -7.98
CA LYS A 35 7.60 19.32 -6.91
C LYS A 35 8.73 18.84 -6.00
N TYR A 36 8.67 17.58 -5.58
CA TYR A 36 9.73 16.99 -4.73
C TYR A 36 11.10 17.06 -5.40
N LEU A 37 11.19 16.69 -6.68
CA LEU A 37 12.47 16.78 -7.41
C LEU A 37 12.99 18.22 -7.45
N SER A 38 12.13 19.18 -7.74
CA SER A 38 12.49 20.60 -7.78
C SER A 38 12.93 21.14 -6.41
N ASP A 39 12.18 20.81 -5.35
CA ASP A 39 12.50 21.25 -3.99
C ASP A 39 13.81 20.63 -3.51
N LYS A 40 14.03 19.34 -3.78
CA LYS A 40 15.24 18.59 -3.43
C LYS A 40 16.50 19.12 -4.12
N LEU A 41 16.36 19.52 -5.38
CA LEU A 41 17.45 20.17 -6.11
C LEU A 41 17.85 21.49 -5.44
N LEU A 42 16.86 22.32 -5.08
CA LEU A 42 17.13 23.62 -4.44
C LEU A 42 17.82 23.46 -3.07
N GLU A 43 17.41 22.49 -2.25
CA GLU A 43 18.16 22.17 -1.01
C GLU A 43 19.61 21.78 -1.28
N LYS A 44 19.81 20.94 -2.31
CA LYS A 44 21.16 20.48 -2.66
C LYS A 44 22.04 21.61 -3.18
N VAL A 45 21.46 22.57 -3.90
CA VAL A 45 22.18 23.79 -4.31
C VAL A 45 22.67 24.58 -3.11
N VAL A 46 21.84 24.76 -2.08
CA VAL A 46 22.25 25.46 -0.85
C VAL A 46 23.40 24.71 -0.14
N GLU A 47 23.30 23.38 -0.07
CA GLU A 47 24.35 22.52 0.52
C GLU A 47 25.68 22.62 -0.28
N ILE A 48 25.62 22.56 -1.62
CA ILE A 48 26.81 22.66 -2.49
C ILE A 48 27.46 24.04 -2.37
N ALA A 49 26.68 25.10 -2.21
CA ALA A 49 27.15 26.45 -2.01
C ALA A 49 27.77 26.69 -0.60
N ASP A 50 27.73 25.69 0.28
CA ASP A 50 28.14 25.80 1.71
C ASP A 50 27.35 26.90 2.46
N GLU A 51 26.09 27.09 2.11
CA GLU A 51 25.21 28.11 2.67
C GLU A 51 24.22 27.52 3.69
N SER A 52 23.67 28.37 4.55
CA SER A 52 22.72 27.96 5.58
C SER A 52 21.29 27.93 5.06
N LEU A 53 20.56 26.81 5.29
CA LEU A 53 19.12 26.71 5.04
C LEU A 53 18.30 27.71 5.89
N GLU A 54 18.83 28.19 7.03
CA GLU A 54 18.19 29.24 7.82
C GLU A 54 18.20 30.60 7.10
N GLU A 55 19.28 30.90 6.38
CA GLU A 55 19.41 32.11 5.56
C GLU A 55 18.61 31.96 4.27
N TYR A 56 18.73 30.82 3.59
CA TYR A 56 17.98 30.48 2.37
C TYR A 56 16.67 29.73 2.68
N ASN A 57 15.86 30.30 3.56
CA ASN A 57 14.67 29.67 4.14
C ASN A 57 13.40 29.74 3.25
N THR A 58 13.52 30.21 2.02
CA THR A 58 12.44 30.25 1.04
C THR A 58 12.93 29.75 -0.32
N GLN A 59 12.05 29.06 -1.06
CA GLN A 59 12.35 28.58 -2.41
C GLN A 59 12.75 29.71 -3.37
N ASP A 60 12.23 30.93 -3.20
CA ASP A 60 12.61 32.07 -4.04
C ASP A 60 14.07 32.49 -3.79
N LYS A 61 14.54 32.52 -2.54
CA LYS A 61 15.94 32.77 -2.22
C LYS A 61 16.87 31.68 -2.77
N GLN A 62 16.48 30.42 -2.60
CA GLN A 62 17.21 29.26 -3.13
C GLN A 62 17.28 29.28 -4.66
N THR A 63 16.19 29.65 -5.32
CA THR A 63 16.16 29.83 -6.78
C THR A 63 17.06 30.95 -7.23
N GLN A 64 17.11 32.05 -6.49
CA GLN A 64 18.00 33.16 -6.82
C GLN A 64 19.48 32.76 -6.65
N LEU A 65 19.80 32.01 -5.59
CA LEU A 65 21.14 31.43 -5.41
C LEU A 65 21.51 30.53 -6.60
N TYR A 66 20.62 29.60 -6.97
CA TYR A 66 20.85 28.70 -8.09
C TYR A 66 21.09 29.46 -9.40
N ARG A 67 20.29 30.50 -9.70
CA ARG A 67 20.48 31.34 -10.88
C ARG A 67 21.81 32.11 -10.85
N ASN A 68 22.22 32.61 -9.71
CA ASN A 68 23.49 33.31 -9.56
C ASN A 68 24.67 32.37 -9.84
N LEU A 69 24.63 31.14 -9.31
CA LEU A 69 25.66 30.13 -9.56
C LEU A 69 25.68 29.67 -11.02
N LEU A 70 24.51 29.53 -11.68
CA LEU A 70 24.41 29.20 -13.11
C LEU A 70 24.89 30.34 -14.03
N ALA A 71 24.88 31.59 -13.56
CA ALA A 71 25.38 32.75 -14.32
C ALA A 71 26.90 32.87 -14.25
N ASP A 72 27.56 32.19 -13.36
CA ASP A 72 28.99 32.13 -13.23
C ASP A 72 29.59 31.02 -14.09
N GLU A 73 30.23 31.40 -15.21
CA GLU A 73 30.80 30.46 -16.17
C GLU A 73 31.91 29.57 -15.61
N GLU A 74 32.55 29.95 -14.49
CA GLU A 74 33.61 29.15 -13.84
C GLU A 74 33.02 28.06 -12.94
N ILE A 75 31.80 28.24 -12.42
CA ILE A 75 31.16 27.37 -11.44
C ILE A 75 30.05 26.49 -12.07
N LYS A 76 29.40 26.98 -13.10
CA LYS A 76 28.20 26.40 -13.69
C LYS A 76 28.33 24.91 -14.04
N ASP A 77 29.39 24.55 -14.75
CA ASP A 77 29.55 23.17 -15.24
C ASP A 77 29.82 22.21 -14.07
N ASP A 78 30.68 22.62 -13.12
CA ASP A 78 30.98 21.84 -11.90
C ASP A 78 29.73 21.70 -11.01
N LEU A 79 28.90 22.73 -10.91
CA LEU A 79 27.62 22.69 -10.19
C LEU A 79 26.68 21.64 -10.81
N ILE A 80 26.49 21.70 -12.15
CA ILE A 80 25.61 20.77 -12.86
C ILE A 80 26.13 19.32 -12.72
N GLU A 81 27.45 19.10 -12.87
CA GLU A 81 28.06 17.79 -12.69
C GLU A 81 27.83 17.28 -11.26
N THR A 82 28.06 18.10 -10.23
CA THR A 82 27.83 17.74 -8.82
C THR A 82 26.36 17.41 -8.55
N LEU A 83 25.42 18.17 -9.11
CA LEU A 83 23.99 17.89 -8.97
C LEU A 83 23.63 16.54 -9.62
N VAL A 84 24.13 16.27 -10.83
CA VAL A 84 23.88 15.00 -11.53
C VAL A 84 24.54 13.83 -10.78
N ASP A 85 25.75 13.98 -10.26
CA ASP A 85 26.43 12.93 -9.51
C ASP A 85 25.73 12.60 -8.19
N THR A 86 25.17 13.62 -7.52
CA THR A 86 24.57 13.44 -6.19
C THR A 86 23.08 13.11 -6.23
N LEU A 87 22.32 13.74 -7.12
CA LEU A 87 20.86 13.56 -7.25
C LEU A 87 20.47 12.66 -8.43
N GLY A 88 21.36 12.55 -9.43
CA GLY A 88 21.08 11.87 -10.68
C GLY A 88 20.36 12.75 -11.72
N TYR A 89 20.19 14.05 -11.46
CA TYR A 89 19.51 14.99 -12.38
C TYR A 89 19.82 16.46 -12.07
N ASP A 90 19.58 17.32 -13.04
CA ASP A 90 19.41 18.76 -12.89
C ASP A 90 18.04 19.21 -13.44
N ILE A 91 17.62 20.40 -13.10
CA ILE A 91 16.45 21.08 -13.65
C ILE A 91 16.84 22.51 -14.01
N VAL A 92 16.54 22.95 -15.24
CA VAL A 92 16.80 24.35 -15.63
C VAL A 92 16.00 25.32 -14.76
N SER A 93 16.58 26.44 -14.42
CA SER A 93 16.00 27.38 -13.42
C SER A 93 14.59 27.86 -13.76
N GLU A 94 14.25 27.96 -15.06
CA GLU A 94 12.94 28.38 -15.55
C GLU A 94 11.85 27.32 -15.34
N HIS A 95 12.24 26.05 -15.24
CA HIS A 95 11.34 24.92 -15.06
C HIS A 95 11.16 24.50 -13.60
N LEU A 96 11.83 25.14 -12.64
CA LEU A 96 11.64 24.85 -11.21
C LEU A 96 10.16 25.00 -10.81
N PHE A 97 9.68 24.12 -9.94
CA PHE A 97 8.26 24.06 -9.56
C PHE A 97 7.76 25.40 -8.97
N ASN A 98 8.56 26.04 -8.09
CA ASN A 98 8.21 27.34 -7.52
C ASN A 98 8.19 28.45 -8.58
N VAL A 99 9.05 28.41 -9.61
CA VAL A 99 9.05 29.37 -10.71
C VAL A 99 7.78 29.22 -11.54
N LEU A 100 7.42 28.00 -11.94
CA LEU A 100 6.16 27.73 -12.64
C LEU A 100 4.95 28.14 -11.81
N THR A 101 5.01 27.94 -10.49
CA THR A 101 3.91 28.36 -9.59
C THR A 101 3.84 29.88 -9.42
N ASN A 102 4.97 30.57 -9.38
CA ASN A 102 4.99 32.03 -9.35
C ASN A 102 4.40 32.63 -10.64
N GLN A 103 4.70 32.02 -11.80
CA GLN A 103 4.03 32.37 -13.05
C GLN A 103 2.51 32.11 -12.98
N ALA A 104 2.10 31.00 -12.36
CA ALA A 104 0.69 30.68 -12.14
C ALA A 104 -0.02 31.73 -11.26
N LYS A 105 0.64 32.21 -10.19
CA LYS A 105 0.12 33.28 -9.32
C LYS A 105 0.01 34.61 -10.07
N GLN A 106 0.92 34.88 -11.00
CA GLN A 106 0.93 36.10 -11.84
C GLN A 106 0.06 36.00 -13.10
N ASN A 107 -0.62 34.83 -13.31
CA ASN A 107 -1.41 34.52 -14.51
C ASN A 107 -0.60 34.53 -15.82
N THR A 108 0.69 34.24 -15.75
CA THR A 108 1.61 34.17 -16.92
C THR A 108 2.02 32.72 -17.23
N PHE A 109 1.65 31.74 -16.38
CA PHE A 109 1.96 30.32 -16.56
C PHE A 109 1.38 29.78 -17.87
N GLN A 110 2.20 28.99 -18.57
CA GLN A 110 1.81 28.28 -19.78
C GLN A 110 2.01 26.78 -19.60
N LEU A 111 1.00 26.00 -19.95
CA LEU A 111 1.02 24.54 -19.84
C LEU A 111 2.18 23.88 -20.61
N ILE A 112 2.62 24.54 -21.69
CA ILE A 112 3.75 24.09 -22.50
C ILE A 112 5.08 24.10 -21.72
N ASP A 113 5.25 24.99 -20.74
CA ASP A 113 6.50 25.07 -19.98
C ASP A 113 6.60 23.90 -18.99
N LEU A 114 5.49 23.52 -18.35
CA LEU A 114 5.43 22.30 -17.56
C LEU A 114 5.66 21.04 -18.40
N ASN A 115 5.07 21.01 -19.61
CA ASN A 115 5.29 19.88 -20.53
C ASN A 115 6.76 19.75 -20.96
N LYS A 116 7.44 20.87 -21.24
CA LYS A 116 8.88 20.89 -21.54
C LYS A 116 9.69 20.36 -20.35
N ALA A 117 9.37 20.81 -19.13
CA ALA A 117 10.02 20.35 -17.91
C ALA A 117 9.96 18.83 -17.74
N PHE A 118 8.81 18.21 -18.02
CA PHE A 118 8.66 16.75 -18.00
C PHE A 118 9.47 16.05 -19.11
N ILE A 119 9.43 16.60 -20.32
CA ILE A 119 10.19 16.07 -21.46
C ILE A 119 11.70 16.15 -21.19
N ASP A 120 12.19 17.29 -20.70
CA ASP A 120 13.61 17.49 -20.42
C ASP A 120 14.13 16.46 -19.41
N LEU A 121 13.42 16.26 -18.30
CA LEU A 121 13.79 15.23 -17.31
C LEU A 121 13.75 13.81 -17.91
N SER A 122 12.68 13.48 -18.63
CA SER A 122 12.48 12.13 -19.19
C SER A 122 13.48 11.80 -20.29
N THR A 123 13.93 12.77 -21.07
CA THR A 123 14.86 12.56 -22.19
C THR A 123 16.32 12.64 -21.76
N LYS A 124 16.64 13.50 -20.79
CA LYS A 124 18.02 13.72 -20.32
C LYS A 124 18.47 12.61 -19.35
N TYR A 125 17.54 12.04 -18.57
CA TYR A 125 17.86 11.09 -17.51
C TYR A 125 17.01 9.82 -17.60
N ASP A 126 17.63 8.69 -17.96
CA ASP A 126 16.97 7.37 -18.13
C ASP A 126 16.12 6.96 -16.93
N GLN A 127 16.51 7.37 -15.73
CA GLN A 127 15.74 7.06 -14.51
C GLN A 127 14.35 7.70 -14.48
N PHE A 128 14.09 8.74 -15.27
CA PHE A 128 12.79 9.40 -15.37
C PHE A 128 12.05 9.09 -16.67
N ASN A 129 12.65 8.28 -17.55
CA ASN A 129 12.02 7.93 -18.83
C ASN A 129 10.65 7.31 -18.60
N GLY A 130 9.62 7.90 -19.25
CA GLY A 130 8.22 7.47 -19.19
C GLY A 130 7.47 7.80 -17.90
N LEU A 131 8.13 8.33 -16.84
CA LEU A 131 7.45 8.55 -15.55
C LEU A 131 6.31 9.56 -15.62
N PHE A 132 6.40 10.54 -16.49
CA PHE A 132 5.38 11.60 -16.64
C PHE A 132 4.38 11.33 -17.77
N ASP A 133 4.47 10.20 -18.49
CA ASP A 133 3.60 9.88 -19.64
C ASP A 133 2.12 9.80 -19.26
N ASP A 134 1.84 9.40 -18.01
CA ASP A 134 0.48 9.31 -17.47
C ASP A 134 -0.11 10.68 -17.06
N VAL A 135 0.69 11.76 -17.10
CA VAL A 135 0.25 13.15 -16.87
C VAL A 135 -0.09 13.81 -18.21
N ASP A 136 -1.20 13.38 -18.83
CA ASP A 136 -1.63 13.89 -20.12
C ASP A 136 -2.17 15.33 -20.04
N LEU A 137 -1.29 16.30 -20.20
CA LEU A 137 -1.63 17.74 -20.17
C LEU A 137 -2.52 18.18 -21.36
N LYS A 138 -2.70 17.33 -22.38
CA LYS A 138 -3.58 17.60 -23.54
C LYS A 138 -4.98 16.98 -23.38
N SER A 139 -5.23 16.27 -22.30
CA SER A 139 -6.50 15.59 -22.05
C SER A 139 -7.69 16.55 -22.06
N LYS A 140 -8.73 16.18 -22.80
CA LYS A 140 -10.01 16.92 -22.82
C LYS A 140 -10.73 16.95 -21.47
N LYS A 141 -10.35 16.06 -20.55
CA LYS A 141 -10.90 16.02 -19.18
C LYS A 141 -10.41 17.17 -18.32
N LEU A 142 -9.22 17.72 -18.59
CA LEU A 142 -8.74 18.94 -17.95
C LEU A 142 -9.50 20.19 -18.43
N GLY A 143 -9.94 20.20 -19.68
CA GLY A 143 -10.68 21.31 -20.29
C GLY A 143 -10.88 21.10 -21.79
N SER A 144 -11.88 21.74 -22.39
CA SER A 144 -12.23 21.60 -23.81
C SER A 144 -11.18 22.24 -24.74
N ASP A 145 -10.45 23.21 -24.24
CA ASP A 145 -9.43 23.97 -24.96
C ASP A 145 -8.18 24.19 -24.10
N ASP A 146 -7.12 24.72 -24.69
CA ASP A 146 -5.84 24.95 -24.02
C ASP A 146 -5.95 25.95 -22.85
N GLN A 147 -6.82 26.94 -22.95
CA GLN A 147 -7.01 27.90 -21.89
C GLN A 147 -7.63 27.25 -20.64
N GLN A 148 -8.66 26.43 -20.82
CA GLN A 148 -9.31 25.76 -19.72
C GLN A 148 -8.38 24.71 -19.07
N ARG A 149 -7.60 23.98 -19.87
CA ARG A 149 -6.58 23.03 -19.38
C ARG A 149 -5.52 23.78 -18.55
N ASN A 150 -5.06 24.92 -19.06
CA ASN A 150 -4.09 25.77 -18.36
C ASN A 150 -4.63 26.24 -17.00
N ILE A 151 -5.88 26.74 -16.94
CA ILE A 151 -6.53 27.17 -15.69
C ILE A 151 -6.61 26.01 -14.70
N THR A 152 -7.01 24.81 -15.16
CA THR A 152 -7.15 23.63 -14.28
C THR A 152 -5.84 23.26 -13.62
N ILE A 153 -4.75 23.17 -14.38
CA ILE A 153 -3.42 22.83 -13.84
C ILE A 153 -2.86 23.96 -12.98
N THR A 154 -3.06 25.23 -13.37
CA THR A 154 -2.69 26.40 -12.56
C THR A 154 -3.24 26.32 -11.13
N GLU A 155 -4.50 25.95 -10.97
CA GLU A 155 -5.11 25.82 -9.64
C GLU A 155 -4.52 24.68 -8.81
N VAL A 156 -4.14 23.56 -9.45
CA VAL A 156 -3.44 22.46 -8.76
C VAL A 156 -2.04 22.90 -8.31
N LEU A 157 -1.29 23.55 -9.19
CA LEU A 157 0.05 24.07 -8.88
C LEU A 157 0.02 25.04 -7.69
N LYS A 158 -0.92 26.00 -7.69
CA LYS A 158 -1.08 26.95 -6.58
C LYS A 158 -1.32 26.24 -5.24
N LYS A 159 -2.21 25.26 -5.20
CA LYS A 159 -2.48 24.48 -3.98
C LYS A 159 -1.29 23.65 -3.52
N LEU A 160 -0.56 23.02 -4.45
CA LEU A 160 0.63 22.25 -4.13
C LEU A 160 1.78 23.13 -3.64
N ASN A 161 1.88 24.38 -4.10
CA ASN A 161 2.93 25.30 -3.63
C ASN A 161 2.80 25.63 -2.13
N ASP A 162 1.58 25.63 -1.60
CA ASP A 162 1.33 25.91 -0.17
C ASP A 162 1.67 24.70 0.73
N VAL A 163 2.14 23.60 0.13
CA VAL A 163 2.57 22.40 0.84
C VAL A 163 4.10 22.42 0.94
N ASP A 164 4.58 22.56 2.17
CA ASP A 164 6.01 22.39 2.45
C ASP A 164 6.35 20.90 2.45
N LEU A 165 7.19 20.49 1.49
CA LEU A 165 7.71 19.11 1.41
C LEU A 165 9.08 18.98 2.08
N MET A 166 9.82 20.06 2.27
CA MET A 166 11.22 20.04 2.66
C MET A 166 11.45 20.17 4.18
N GLY A 167 10.51 20.73 4.91
CA GLY A 167 10.54 20.75 6.38
C GLY A 167 10.35 19.37 7.04
N HIS A 168 10.39 18.30 6.25
CA HIS A 168 10.15 16.92 6.69
C HIS A 168 11.27 15.99 6.19
N ASN A 169 11.66 15.02 7.01
CA ASN A 169 12.57 13.94 6.59
C ASN A 169 11.99 13.21 5.37
N GLY A 170 12.86 12.70 4.48
CA GLY A 170 12.44 12.02 3.23
C GLY A 170 11.40 10.93 3.42
N ASP A 171 11.43 10.22 4.55
CA ASP A 171 10.42 9.18 4.88
C ASP A 171 9.01 9.77 5.03
N VAL A 172 8.86 11.00 5.54
CA VAL A 172 7.54 11.63 5.74
C VAL A 172 6.86 11.95 4.41
N ILE A 173 7.63 12.31 3.38
CA ILE A 173 7.10 12.59 2.05
C ILE A 173 6.69 11.30 1.36
N GLY A 174 7.55 10.27 1.43
CA GLY A 174 7.25 8.94 0.95
C GLY A 174 5.98 8.37 1.61
N ASP A 175 5.87 8.46 2.93
CA ASP A 175 4.68 8.04 3.68
C ASP A 175 3.42 8.81 3.26
N ALA A 176 3.53 10.12 3.02
CA ALA A 176 2.42 10.92 2.55
C ALA A 176 1.99 10.53 1.12
N TYR A 177 2.96 10.19 0.27
CA TYR A 177 2.71 9.71 -1.08
C TYR A 177 2.04 8.33 -1.07
N GLU A 178 2.51 7.40 -0.23
CA GLU A 178 1.86 6.10 -0.02
C GLU A 178 0.43 6.25 0.53
N PHE A 179 0.22 7.15 1.48
CA PHE A 179 -1.11 7.47 1.97
C PHE A 179 -2.05 7.90 0.84
N LEU A 180 -1.58 8.77 -0.08
CA LEU A 180 -2.36 9.19 -1.24
C LEU A 180 -2.68 8.01 -2.16
N ILE A 181 -1.69 7.15 -2.46
CA ILE A 181 -1.91 5.94 -3.26
C ILE A 181 -3.00 5.07 -2.62
N GLY A 182 -2.93 4.85 -1.29
CA GLY A 182 -3.93 4.09 -0.54
C GLY A 182 -5.33 4.72 -0.59
N GLN A 183 -5.44 6.06 -0.47
CA GLN A 183 -6.72 6.77 -0.59
C GLN A 183 -7.32 6.61 -2.00
N PHE A 184 -6.51 6.78 -3.04
CA PHE A 184 -6.97 6.61 -4.43
C PHE A 184 -7.35 5.15 -4.73
N ALA A 185 -6.65 4.17 -4.15
CA ALA A 185 -7.04 2.78 -4.23
C ALA A 185 -8.42 2.53 -3.59
N SER A 186 -8.70 3.16 -2.45
CA SER A 186 -10.00 3.10 -1.78
C SER A 186 -11.13 3.74 -2.60
N GLU A 187 -10.89 4.91 -3.21
CA GLU A 187 -11.89 5.65 -3.99
C GLU A 187 -12.19 4.99 -5.34
N ALA A 188 -11.19 4.43 -6.02
CA ALA A 188 -11.35 3.80 -7.32
C ALA A 188 -11.97 2.39 -7.28
N GLY A 189 -12.26 1.83 -6.10
CA GLY A 189 -12.95 0.56 -5.90
C GLY A 189 -12.17 -0.67 -6.36
N LYS A 190 -12.88 -1.75 -6.78
CA LYS A 190 -12.28 -3.08 -7.07
C LYS A 190 -11.11 -3.08 -8.05
N LYS A 191 -11.06 -2.17 -9.00
CA LYS A 191 -9.97 -2.11 -10.00
C LYS A 191 -8.68 -1.51 -9.45
N ALA A 192 -8.74 -0.77 -8.36
CA ALA A 192 -7.59 -0.08 -7.79
C ALA A 192 -6.99 -0.83 -6.57
N GLY A 193 -7.74 -1.72 -5.94
CA GLY A 193 -7.27 -2.53 -4.82
C GLY A 193 -6.23 -3.60 -5.18
N GLU A 194 -6.06 -3.89 -6.48
CA GLU A 194 -5.11 -4.91 -6.95
C GLU A 194 -3.64 -4.46 -6.89
N PHE A 195 -3.36 -3.18 -6.68
CA PHE A 195 -1.99 -2.65 -6.71
C PHE A 195 -1.50 -2.02 -5.40
N TYR A 196 -2.27 -2.15 -4.32
CA TYR A 196 -1.87 -1.61 -3.02
C TYR A 196 -2.08 -2.61 -1.88
N THR A 197 -1.02 -2.89 -1.16
CA THR A 197 -1.06 -3.72 0.07
C THR A 197 -1.20 -2.80 1.28
N PRO A 198 -2.13 -3.05 2.22
CA PRO A 198 -2.23 -2.27 3.45
C PRO A 198 -0.88 -2.20 4.17
N HIS A 199 -0.51 -1.01 4.65
CA HIS A 199 0.79 -0.76 5.29
C HIS A 199 1.05 -1.73 6.45
N GLU A 200 0.03 -2.03 7.26
CA GLU A 200 0.12 -2.92 8.41
C GLU A 200 0.45 -4.38 8.02
N VAL A 201 -0.06 -4.83 6.87
CA VAL A 201 0.26 -6.16 6.33
C VAL A 201 1.67 -6.18 5.78
N SER A 202 2.06 -5.14 5.06
CA SER A 202 3.42 -4.94 4.56
C SER A 202 4.44 -4.93 5.69
N ASP A 203 4.15 -4.22 6.78
CA ASP A 203 4.98 -4.16 7.99
C ASP A 203 5.17 -5.54 8.63
N MET A 204 4.08 -6.27 8.86
CA MET A 204 4.13 -7.63 9.39
C MET A 204 4.97 -8.57 8.51
N MET A 205 4.77 -8.54 7.20
CA MET A 205 5.51 -9.39 6.27
C MET A 205 7.00 -9.04 6.23
N ALA A 206 7.35 -7.75 6.24
CA ALA A 206 8.72 -7.27 6.26
C ALA A 206 9.44 -7.70 7.55
N ARG A 207 8.79 -7.56 8.71
CA ARG A 207 9.33 -8.01 10.00
C ARG A 207 9.62 -9.51 10.00
N ILE A 208 8.68 -10.32 9.53
CA ILE A 208 8.88 -11.78 9.43
C ILE A 208 10.03 -12.12 8.49
N ALA A 209 10.11 -11.45 7.34
CA ALA A 209 11.13 -11.70 6.34
C ALA A 209 12.54 -11.29 6.76
N ALA A 210 12.66 -10.27 7.61
CA ALA A 210 13.94 -9.81 8.16
C ALA A 210 14.48 -10.68 9.29
N LEU A 211 13.63 -11.46 9.98
CA LEU A 211 14.04 -12.27 11.14
C LEU A 211 15.25 -13.16 10.86
N GLY A 212 16.30 -12.95 11.65
CA GLY A 212 17.58 -13.69 11.55
C GLY A 212 18.47 -13.24 10.39
N GLN A 213 18.13 -12.15 9.73
CA GLN A 213 18.89 -11.53 8.63
C GLN A 213 19.17 -10.04 8.87
N GLU A 214 18.88 -9.51 10.05
CA GLU A 214 18.88 -8.08 10.38
C GLU A 214 20.26 -7.43 10.14
N ASP A 215 21.36 -8.16 10.40
CA ASP A 215 22.75 -7.67 10.23
C ASP A 215 23.29 -7.83 8.80
N LYS A 216 22.49 -8.31 7.88
CA LYS A 216 22.95 -8.60 6.52
C LYS A 216 23.21 -7.32 5.73
N LYS A 217 24.43 -7.16 5.26
CA LYS A 217 24.80 -6.11 4.30
C LYS A 217 24.35 -6.47 2.90
N LEU A 218 24.02 -5.46 2.09
CA LEU A 218 23.51 -5.62 0.72
C LEU A 218 22.29 -6.56 0.65
N PHE A 219 21.41 -6.45 1.66
CA PHE A 219 20.18 -7.22 1.69
C PHE A 219 19.36 -6.98 0.44
N SER A 220 18.94 -8.03 -0.25
CA SER A 220 18.19 -7.94 -1.49
C SER A 220 16.75 -8.39 -1.30
N VAL A 221 15.80 -7.52 -1.66
CA VAL A 221 14.36 -7.81 -1.63
C VAL A 221 13.76 -7.79 -3.04
N TYR A 222 12.91 -8.76 -3.34
CA TYR A 222 12.23 -8.89 -4.63
C TYR A 222 10.72 -8.97 -4.46
N ASP A 223 10.03 -8.19 -5.29
CA ASP A 223 8.57 -8.27 -5.45
C ASP A 223 8.23 -8.38 -6.95
N PRO A 224 7.88 -9.58 -7.43
CA PRO A 224 7.55 -9.80 -8.85
C PRO A 224 6.16 -9.28 -9.25
N THR A 225 5.39 -8.74 -8.31
CA THR A 225 4.05 -8.17 -8.49
C THR A 225 3.94 -6.86 -7.71
N MET A 226 4.94 -5.97 -7.92
CA MET A 226 5.27 -4.94 -6.96
C MET A 226 4.18 -3.87 -6.74
N GLY A 227 3.19 -3.76 -7.64
CA GLY A 227 2.15 -2.76 -7.53
C GLY A 227 2.74 -1.36 -7.36
N SER A 228 2.39 -0.67 -6.28
CA SER A 228 2.94 0.64 -5.91
C SER A 228 4.37 0.60 -5.34
N GLY A 229 4.96 -0.58 -5.15
CA GLY A 229 6.29 -0.76 -4.57
C GLY A 229 6.36 -0.69 -3.04
N SER A 230 5.26 -0.35 -2.37
CA SER A 230 5.19 -0.13 -0.91
C SER A 230 5.56 -1.36 -0.09
N LEU A 231 5.15 -2.57 -0.55
CA LEU A 231 5.36 -3.82 0.20
C LEU A 231 6.83 -4.07 0.52
N LYS A 232 7.74 -3.84 -0.42
CA LYS A 232 9.17 -4.09 -0.24
C LYS A 232 9.92 -2.97 0.47
N LEU A 233 9.38 -1.73 0.51
CA LEU A 233 10.03 -0.59 1.16
C LEU A 233 10.15 -0.78 2.67
N ASN A 234 9.16 -1.36 3.33
CA ASN A 234 9.15 -1.56 4.77
C ASN A 234 10.28 -2.46 5.29
N ILE A 235 10.94 -3.25 4.43
CA ILE A 235 12.05 -4.12 4.86
C ILE A 235 13.21 -3.34 5.48
N ARG A 236 13.48 -2.12 5.01
CA ARG A 236 14.55 -1.25 5.50
C ARG A 236 14.44 -0.94 7.00
N ASN A 237 13.22 -0.92 7.52
CA ASN A 237 12.95 -0.63 8.94
C ASN A 237 13.42 -1.76 9.88
N TYR A 238 13.73 -2.93 9.33
CA TYR A 238 14.08 -4.13 10.08
C TYR A 238 15.46 -4.70 9.73
N ILE A 239 16.23 -3.96 8.94
CA ILE A 239 17.61 -4.29 8.59
C ILE A 239 18.55 -3.22 9.20
N ASN A 240 19.62 -3.66 9.88
CA ASN A 240 20.56 -2.76 10.54
C ASN A 240 21.41 -1.92 9.57
N HIS A 241 21.38 -2.24 8.27
CA HIS A 241 22.04 -1.51 7.20
C HIS A 241 21.04 -1.03 6.13
N PRO A 242 20.07 -0.15 6.47
CA PRO A 242 18.96 0.23 5.58
C PRO A 242 19.41 0.85 4.26
N ASP A 243 20.51 1.61 4.27
CA ASP A 243 21.04 2.28 3.09
C ASP A 243 21.74 1.33 2.10
N SER A 244 21.94 0.06 2.47
CA SER A 244 22.55 -0.96 1.62
C SER A 244 21.52 -1.92 1.00
N VAL A 245 20.22 -1.73 1.25
CA VAL A 245 19.16 -2.59 0.75
C VAL A 245 19.02 -2.45 -0.77
N LYS A 246 19.01 -3.59 -1.48
CA LYS A 246 18.82 -3.65 -2.93
C LYS A 246 17.38 -4.04 -3.25
N TYR A 247 16.65 -3.16 -3.93
CA TYR A 247 15.24 -3.30 -4.26
C TYR A 247 15.07 -3.81 -5.69
N HIS A 248 14.46 -4.97 -5.83
CA HIS A 248 14.11 -5.57 -7.11
C HIS A 248 12.60 -5.67 -7.23
N GLY A 249 12.06 -5.44 -8.41
CA GLY A 249 10.62 -5.52 -8.58
C GLY A 249 10.22 -5.65 -10.04
N GLN A 250 9.02 -6.19 -10.23
CA GLN A 250 8.41 -6.31 -11.54
C GLN A 250 6.92 -5.94 -11.48
N GLU A 251 6.45 -5.25 -12.51
CA GLU A 251 5.05 -4.85 -12.63
C GLU A 251 4.63 -4.89 -14.10
N LEU A 252 3.48 -5.49 -14.36
CA LEU A 252 2.93 -5.63 -15.70
C LEU A 252 2.37 -4.31 -16.24
N ASN A 253 1.64 -3.59 -15.40
CA ASN A 253 0.98 -2.35 -15.78
C ASN A 253 1.96 -1.17 -15.73
N THR A 254 2.19 -0.51 -16.88
CA THR A 254 3.17 0.59 -17.00
C THR A 254 2.87 1.77 -16.09
N THR A 255 1.61 2.19 -15.98
CA THR A 255 1.22 3.29 -15.06
C THR A 255 1.54 2.94 -13.61
N THR A 256 1.23 1.72 -13.18
CA THR A 256 1.55 1.24 -11.83
C THR A 256 3.05 1.08 -11.62
N PHE A 257 3.78 0.62 -12.63
CA PHE A 257 5.24 0.57 -12.64
C PHE A 257 5.86 1.96 -12.42
N ASN A 258 5.37 2.98 -13.14
CA ASN A 258 5.81 4.37 -13.00
C ASN A 258 5.55 4.88 -11.57
N LEU A 259 4.37 4.61 -11.01
CA LEU A 259 4.04 4.98 -9.62
C LEU A 259 4.99 4.31 -8.61
N ALA A 260 5.30 3.01 -8.80
CA ALA A 260 6.24 2.31 -7.93
C ALA A 260 7.63 2.95 -7.99
N LYS A 261 8.10 3.30 -9.17
CA LYS A 261 9.42 3.93 -9.36
C LYS A 261 9.48 5.31 -8.70
N MET A 262 8.43 6.13 -8.88
CA MET A 262 8.30 7.42 -8.17
C MET A 262 8.31 7.21 -6.65
N ASN A 263 7.57 6.23 -6.15
CA ASN A 263 7.48 5.92 -4.73
C ASN A 263 8.84 5.56 -4.12
N LEU A 264 9.60 4.70 -4.78
CA LEU A 264 10.95 4.35 -4.32
C LEU A 264 11.88 5.56 -4.28
N ILE A 265 11.85 6.42 -5.31
CA ILE A 265 12.66 7.64 -5.37
C ILE A 265 12.29 8.60 -4.22
N LEU A 266 10.99 8.78 -3.95
CA LEU A 266 10.51 9.60 -2.83
C LEU A 266 10.96 9.10 -1.46
N HIS A 267 11.14 7.78 -1.31
CA HIS A 267 11.74 7.17 -0.11
C HIS A 267 13.27 7.16 -0.13
N GLY A 268 13.90 7.91 -1.03
CA GLY A 268 15.35 8.06 -1.09
C GLY A 268 16.11 6.83 -1.60
N VAL A 269 15.42 5.87 -2.27
CA VAL A 269 16.10 4.73 -2.89
C VAL A 269 16.91 5.23 -4.10
N LYS A 270 18.22 5.00 -4.08
CA LYS A 270 19.11 5.43 -5.15
C LYS A 270 18.96 4.57 -6.40
N LYS A 271 19.32 5.12 -7.57
CA LYS A 271 19.25 4.43 -8.87
C LYS A 271 19.99 3.10 -8.86
N GLU A 272 21.18 3.04 -8.27
CA GLU A 272 22.03 1.85 -8.16
C GLU A 272 21.48 0.76 -7.23
N ASP A 273 20.53 1.12 -6.36
CA ASP A 273 19.89 0.21 -5.41
C ASP A 273 18.52 -0.29 -5.91
N MET A 274 18.13 0.17 -7.09
CA MET A 274 16.79 -0.07 -7.66
C MET A 274 16.89 -0.77 -9.01
N ARG A 275 16.37 -2.01 -9.10
CA ARG A 275 16.28 -2.77 -10.33
C ARG A 275 14.85 -3.19 -10.59
N LEU A 276 14.17 -2.42 -11.42
CA LEU A 276 12.74 -2.60 -11.72
C LEU A 276 12.56 -2.98 -13.18
N ARG A 277 11.57 -3.85 -13.44
CA ARG A 277 11.19 -4.29 -14.79
C ARG A 277 9.69 -4.06 -15.01
N ASN A 278 9.35 -3.50 -16.17
CA ASN A 278 7.97 -3.45 -16.63
C ASN A 278 7.74 -4.63 -17.60
N GLY A 279 6.95 -5.63 -17.19
CA GLY A 279 6.71 -6.82 -17.98
C GLY A 279 5.98 -7.93 -17.24
N ASP A 280 5.63 -9.00 -17.95
CA ASP A 280 4.88 -10.14 -17.41
C ASP A 280 5.80 -11.14 -16.71
N THR A 281 5.77 -11.12 -15.39
CA THR A 281 6.51 -12.00 -14.49
C THR A 281 6.33 -13.48 -14.79
N LEU A 282 5.13 -13.91 -15.16
CA LEU A 282 4.85 -15.33 -15.44
C LEU A 282 5.23 -15.77 -16.85
N ASN A 283 5.57 -14.83 -17.72
CA ASN A 283 6.00 -15.12 -19.09
C ASN A 283 7.55 -15.15 -19.16
N LYS A 284 8.16 -14.41 -20.09
CA LYS A 284 9.61 -14.40 -20.34
C LYS A 284 10.35 -13.22 -19.71
N ASP A 285 9.62 -12.26 -19.17
CA ASP A 285 10.16 -10.98 -18.70
C ASP A 285 10.70 -11.03 -17.27
N TRP A 286 10.95 -12.21 -16.72
CA TRP A 286 11.49 -12.38 -15.39
C TRP A 286 13.02 -12.16 -15.36
N PRO A 287 13.61 -11.77 -14.20
CA PRO A 287 15.04 -11.50 -14.11
C PRO A 287 15.86 -12.79 -14.27
N THR A 288 16.64 -12.86 -15.34
CA THR A 288 17.59 -13.95 -15.63
C THR A 288 19.05 -13.51 -15.51
N ASP A 289 19.26 -12.19 -15.40
CA ASP A 289 20.53 -11.52 -15.14
C ASP A 289 20.82 -11.47 -13.62
N GLU A 290 22.03 -11.15 -13.25
CA GLU A 290 22.42 -11.09 -11.84
C GLU A 290 21.91 -9.81 -11.11
N PRO A 291 21.52 -9.95 -9.83
CA PRO A 291 21.22 -11.19 -9.10
C PRO A 291 19.81 -11.70 -9.44
N TYR A 292 19.65 -13.00 -9.68
CA TYR A 292 18.32 -13.59 -9.88
C TYR A 292 17.76 -14.33 -8.65
N THR A 293 18.51 -14.38 -7.54
CA THR A 293 18.04 -14.88 -6.24
C THR A 293 18.20 -13.82 -5.15
N PHE A 294 17.24 -13.78 -4.20
CA PHE A 294 17.06 -12.71 -3.27
C PHE A 294 17.00 -13.19 -1.82
N ASP A 295 17.38 -12.33 -0.87
CA ASP A 295 17.32 -12.62 0.56
C ASP A 295 15.89 -12.66 1.06
N SER A 296 15.04 -11.85 0.46
CA SER A 296 13.60 -11.86 0.73
C SER A 296 12.81 -11.73 -0.56
N VAL A 297 11.66 -12.44 -0.61
CA VAL A 297 10.63 -12.27 -1.62
C VAL A 297 9.32 -11.90 -0.93
N LEU A 298 8.81 -10.72 -1.19
CA LEU A 298 7.57 -10.21 -0.62
C LEU A 298 6.56 -9.98 -1.74
N MET A 299 5.38 -10.59 -1.65
CA MET A 299 4.42 -10.58 -2.75
C MET A 299 2.98 -10.45 -2.28
N ASN A 300 2.22 -9.63 -3.00
CA ASN A 300 0.75 -9.64 -2.98
C ASN A 300 0.24 -9.70 -4.43
N PRO A 301 0.24 -10.88 -5.08
CA PRO A 301 -0.14 -11.02 -6.48
C PRO A 301 -1.64 -10.80 -6.70
N PRO A 302 -2.09 -10.50 -7.94
CA PRO A 302 -3.51 -10.41 -8.25
C PRO A 302 -4.20 -11.76 -8.05
N TYR A 303 -5.22 -11.80 -7.16
CA TYR A 303 -5.86 -13.05 -6.75
C TYR A 303 -6.61 -13.71 -7.90
N SER A 304 -6.35 -15.02 -8.08
CA SER A 304 -7.00 -15.84 -9.10
C SER A 304 -6.89 -15.24 -10.52
N ALA A 305 -5.79 -14.58 -10.81
CA ALA A 305 -5.51 -14.06 -12.15
C ALA A 305 -5.42 -15.21 -13.18
N LYS A 306 -5.78 -14.91 -14.42
CA LYS A 306 -5.56 -15.84 -15.53
C LYS A 306 -4.11 -15.72 -16.03
N TRP A 307 -3.53 -16.82 -16.46
CA TRP A 307 -2.22 -16.87 -17.10
C TRP A 307 -2.21 -17.88 -18.24
N SER A 308 -1.15 -17.92 -19.04
CA SER A 308 -1.10 -18.78 -20.22
C SER A 308 -1.17 -20.27 -19.88
N ALA A 309 -0.48 -20.71 -18.82
CA ALA A 309 -0.30 -22.12 -18.43
C ALA A 309 -0.01 -23.02 -19.65
N ASP A 310 0.86 -22.55 -20.56
CA ASP A 310 1.29 -23.30 -21.72
C ASP A 310 2.14 -24.50 -21.29
N ASP A 311 2.00 -25.65 -21.96
CA ASP A 311 2.72 -26.87 -21.61
C ASP A 311 4.25 -26.72 -21.68
N THR A 312 4.76 -25.75 -22.41
CA THR A 312 6.20 -25.41 -22.44
C THR A 312 6.73 -24.96 -21.07
N PHE A 313 5.88 -24.46 -20.19
CA PHE A 313 6.25 -24.15 -18.82
C PHE A 313 6.55 -25.40 -17.94
N LEU A 314 6.21 -26.62 -18.40
CA LEU A 314 6.65 -27.85 -17.74
C LEU A 314 8.16 -28.06 -17.83
N ASP A 315 8.82 -27.45 -18.83
CA ASP A 315 10.28 -27.46 -18.97
C ASP A 315 10.95 -26.25 -18.31
N ASP A 316 10.17 -25.27 -17.87
CA ASP A 316 10.67 -24.08 -17.17
C ASP A 316 11.15 -24.43 -15.77
N SER A 317 12.38 -24.03 -15.43
CA SER A 317 13.03 -24.34 -14.15
C SER A 317 12.24 -23.85 -12.91
N ARG A 318 11.37 -22.87 -13.06
CA ARG A 318 10.49 -22.38 -12.00
C ARG A 318 9.41 -23.41 -11.62
N PHE A 319 8.95 -24.25 -12.58
CA PHE A 319 7.76 -25.09 -12.43
C PHE A 319 8.03 -26.59 -12.62
N ASN A 320 9.06 -26.98 -13.36
CA ASN A 320 9.31 -28.36 -13.83
C ASN A 320 9.35 -29.40 -12.71
N ARG A 321 9.93 -29.07 -11.54
CA ARG A 321 10.07 -29.99 -10.41
C ARG A 321 8.74 -30.40 -9.76
N TYR A 322 7.65 -29.68 -10.03
CA TYR A 322 6.35 -29.93 -9.40
C TYR A 322 5.47 -30.87 -10.24
N GLY A 323 5.83 -31.14 -11.51
CA GLY A 323 5.13 -32.06 -12.39
C GLY A 323 3.72 -31.63 -12.84
N LYS A 324 3.25 -30.48 -12.37
CA LYS A 324 1.97 -29.87 -12.72
C LYS A 324 2.11 -28.34 -12.72
N LEU A 325 1.41 -27.71 -13.67
CA LEU A 325 1.26 -26.25 -13.69
C LEU A 325 0.05 -25.81 -12.88
N ALA A 326 0.11 -24.61 -12.32
CA ALA A 326 -1.07 -23.96 -11.74
C ALA A 326 -2.18 -23.85 -12.79
N PRO A 327 -3.47 -23.91 -12.39
CA PRO A 327 -4.57 -23.83 -13.33
C PRO A 327 -4.53 -22.54 -14.16
N LYS A 328 -4.83 -22.61 -15.45
CA LYS A 328 -4.89 -21.45 -16.36
C LYS A 328 -5.78 -20.32 -15.85
N SER A 329 -6.83 -20.66 -15.12
CA SER A 329 -7.80 -19.70 -14.54
C SER A 329 -7.38 -19.13 -13.18
N LYS A 330 -6.26 -19.61 -12.58
CA LYS A 330 -5.80 -19.24 -11.22
C LYS A 330 -4.28 -19.36 -11.13
N ALA A 331 -3.61 -18.25 -11.34
CA ALA A 331 -2.15 -18.16 -11.31
C ALA A 331 -1.55 -18.15 -9.89
N ASP A 332 -2.36 -18.30 -8.83
CA ASP A 332 -1.94 -18.15 -7.43
C ASP A 332 -0.64 -18.94 -7.16
N PHE A 333 -0.62 -20.23 -7.49
CA PHE A 333 0.58 -21.04 -7.33
C PHE A 333 1.67 -20.77 -8.38
N ALA A 334 1.35 -20.24 -9.55
CA ALA A 334 2.39 -19.84 -10.51
C ALA A 334 3.23 -18.68 -9.96
N PHE A 335 2.58 -17.68 -9.37
CA PHE A 335 3.26 -16.59 -8.66
C PHE A 335 4.06 -17.10 -7.46
N LEU A 336 3.48 -17.98 -6.65
CA LEU A 336 4.17 -18.56 -5.51
C LEU A 336 5.45 -19.29 -5.94
N LEU A 337 5.38 -20.15 -6.96
CA LEU A 337 6.52 -20.92 -7.46
C LEU A 337 7.58 -20.02 -8.10
N HIS A 338 7.17 -18.96 -8.82
CA HIS A 338 8.08 -17.96 -9.36
C HIS A 338 8.87 -17.27 -8.24
N GLY A 339 8.18 -16.73 -7.23
CA GLY A 339 8.85 -16.09 -6.10
C GLY A 339 9.76 -17.05 -5.34
N PHE A 340 9.32 -18.28 -5.12
CA PHE A 340 10.10 -19.30 -4.42
C PHE A 340 11.34 -19.74 -5.22
N TYR A 341 11.27 -19.80 -6.54
CA TYR A 341 12.42 -20.05 -7.39
C TYR A 341 13.52 -19.01 -7.17
N HIS A 342 13.14 -17.74 -7.12
CA HIS A 342 14.05 -16.61 -6.93
C HIS A 342 14.49 -16.38 -5.48
N LEU A 343 14.07 -17.22 -4.53
CA LEU A 343 14.52 -17.14 -3.14
C LEU A 343 15.91 -17.75 -2.97
N LYS A 344 16.82 -17.10 -2.24
CA LYS A 344 18.08 -17.70 -1.78
C LYS A 344 17.83 -18.84 -0.80
N ASP A 345 18.79 -19.71 -0.63
CA ASP A 345 18.70 -20.86 0.29
C ASP A 345 18.49 -20.44 1.75
N SER A 346 19.07 -19.33 2.17
CA SER A 346 18.88 -18.72 3.49
C SER A 346 17.75 -17.68 3.55
N GLY A 347 17.04 -17.49 2.45
CA GLY A 347 16.05 -16.45 2.30
C GLY A 347 14.69 -16.78 2.94
N THR A 348 13.86 -15.76 3.11
CA THR A 348 12.48 -15.89 3.55
C THR A 348 11.53 -15.25 2.55
N MET A 349 10.52 -16.00 2.12
CA MET A 349 9.45 -15.50 1.27
C MET A 349 8.16 -15.37 2.06
N ALA A 350 7.44 -14.27 1.89
CA ALA A 350 6.09 -14.08 2.38
C ALA A 350 5.17 -13.67 1.23
N ILE A 351 4.07 -14.41 1.05
CA ILE A 351 3.11 -14.18 -0.03
C ILE A 351 1.68 -14.14 0.50
N VAL A 352 0.93 -13.11 0.08
CA VAL A 352 -0.50 -13.01 0.37
C VAL A 352 -1.30 -13.73 -0.69
N LEU A 353 -2.20 -14.62 -0.28
CA LEU A 353 -3.04 -15.40 -1.21
C LEU A 353 -4.45 -15.57 -0.63
N PRO A 354 -5.48 -15.87 -1.47
CA PRO A 354 -6.80 -16.21 -0.97
C PRO A 354 -6.80 -17.57 -0.28
N HIS A 355 -7.61 -17.75 0.76
CA HIS A 355 -7.68 -19.00 1.55
C HIS A 355 -7.85 -20.27 0.71
N GLY A 356 -8.46 -20.18 -0.47
CA GLY A 356 -8.67 -21.32 -1.36
C GLY A 356 -7.41 -22.10 -1.70
N VAL A 357 -6.23 -21.46 -1.74
CA VAL A 357 -4.94 -22.12 -2.03
C VAL A 357 -4.58 -23.17 -0.98
N LEU A 358 -5.10 -23.04 0.23
CA LEU A 358 -4.81 -23.96 1.34
C LEU A 358 -5.45 -25.34 1.17
N PHE A 359 -6.57 -25.45 0.43
CA PHE A 359 -7.35 -26.68 0.37
C PHE A 359 -7.83 -27.10 -1.02
N ARG A 360 -7.74 -26.25 -2.05
CA ARG A 360 -8.12 -26.66 -3.41
C ARG A 360 -7.28 -27.86 -3.85
N GLY A 361 -7.95 -28.83 -4.50
CA GLY A 361 -7.35 -30.06 -5.00
C GLY A 361 -6.73 -29.93 -6.39
N ALA A 362 -6.74 -31.03 -7.16
CA ALA A 362 -6.18 -31.14 -8.52
C ALA A 362 -4.73 -30.63 -8.60
N ALA A 363 -4.37 -29.81 -9.59
CA ALA A 363 -3.01 -29.32 -9.79
C ALA A 363 -2.45 -28.56 -8.58
N GLU A 364 -3.26 -27.70 -7.95
CA GLU A 364 -2.84 -26.95 -6.75
C GLU A 364 -2.55 -27.88 -5.57
N GLY A 365 -3.32 -28.95 -5.40
CA GLY A 365 -3.06 -29.98 -4.38
C GLY A 365 -1.74 -30.73 -4.61
N VAL A 366 -1.40 -31.05 -5.87
CA VAL A 366 -0.14 -31.71 -6.21
C VAL A 366 1.06 -30.80 -5.90
N ILE A 367 1.00 -29.52 -6.31
CA ILE A 367 2.06 -28.54 -6.04
C ILE A 367 2.22 -28.33 -4.53
N ARG A 368 1.12 -28.13 -3.82
CA ARG A 368 1.13 -27.93 -2.35
C ARG A 368 1.73 -29.13 -1.61
N LYS A 369 1.33 -30.34 -1.98
CA LYS A 369 1.90 -31.57 -1.43
C LYS A 369 3.41 -31.61 -1.60
N LYS A 370 3.90 -31.32 -2.81
CA LYS A 370 5.34 -31.32 -3.10
C LYS A 370 6.11 -30.29 -2.29
N LEU A 371 5.58 -29.08 -2.13
CA LEU A 371 6.16 -28.05 -1.27
C LEU A 371 6.25 -28.47 0.20
N LEU A 372 5.25 -29.22 0.71
CA LEU A 372 5.22 -29.75 2.06
C LEU A 372 6.20 -30.92 2.24
N GLU A 373 6.28 -31.83 1.29
CA GLU A 373 7.25 -32.93 1.28
C GLU A 373 8.70 -32.41 1.29
N ASP A 374 8.96 -31.32 0.56
CA ASP A 374 10.26 -30.64 0.54
C ASP A 374 10.51 -29.77 1.80
N GLY A 375 9.53 -29.64 2.72
CA GLY A 375 9.63 -28.81 3.92
C GLY A 375 9.68 -27.31 3.62
N SER A 376 9.19 -26.88 2.45
CA SER A 376 9.33 -25.49 1.98
C SER A 376 8.32 -24.52 2.62
N ILE A 377 7.16 -25.00 3.06
CA ILE A 377 6.15 -24.19 3.74
C ILE A 377 6.51 -24.12 5.22
N ASP A 378 6.81 -22.91 5.72
CA ASP A 378 7.23 -22.67 7.10
C ASP A 378 6.06 -22.30 8.01
N ALA A 379 5.18 -21.39 7.54
CA ALA A 379 3.99 -21.01 8.29
C ALA A 379 2.83 -20.63 7.37
N VAL A 380 1.62 -20.71 7.92
CA VAL A 380 0.35 -20.28 7.33
C VAL A 380 -0.34 -19.36 8.34
N ILE A 381 -0.54 -18.10 7.96
CA ILE A 381 -1.13 -17.07 8.82
C ILE A 381 -2.46 -16.65 8.22
N GLY A 382 -3.57 -16.92 8.92
CA GLY A 382 -4.91 -16.48 8.52
C GLY A 382 -5.12 -15.02 8.88
N MET A 383 -5.48 -14.21 7.89
CA MET A 383 -5.67 -12.77 8.06
C MET A 383 -7.15 -12.42 8.25
N PRO A 384 -7.47 -11.29 8.90
CA PRO A 384 -8.83 -10.82 9.01
C PRO A 384 -9.52 -10.61 7.65
N ALA A 385 -10.81 -10.88 7.59
CA ALA A 385 -11.63 -10.50 6.46
C ALA A 385 -11.69 -8.97 6.32
N ASN A 386 -12.00 -8.47 5.12
CA ASN A 386 -12.17 -7.05 4.84
C ASN A 386 -10.95 -6.18 5.23
N LEU A 387 -9.73 -6.73 5.07
CA LEU A 387 -8.47 -6.04 5.33
C LEU A 387 -7.91 -5.39 4.07
N PHE A 388 -8.05 -6.04 2.91
CA PHE A 388 -7.51 -5.58 1.63
C PHE A 388 -8.53 -4.75 0.84
N PHE A 389 -8.03 -3.76 0.10
CA PHE A 389 -8.88 -2.92 -0.76
C PHE A 389 -9.53 -3.75 -1.86
N GLY A 390 -10.77 -3.45 -2.18
CA GLY A 390 -11.50 -4.10 -3.27
C GLY A 390 -11.99 -5.53 -3.02
N THR A 391 -11.66 -6.15 -1.86
CA THR A 391 -12.15 -7.48 -1.50
C THR A 391 -12.52 -7.59 -0.02
N SER A 392 -13.63 -8.26 0.27
CA SER A 392 -14.01 -8.65 1.64
C SER A 392 -13.55 -10.07 2.01
N ILE A 393 -12.92 -10.79 1.07
CA ILE A 393 -12.54 -12.19 1.25
C ILE A 393 -11.38 -12.27 2.25
N PRO A 394 -11.41 -13.19 3.24
CA PRO A 394 -10.26 -13.44 4.09
C PRO A 394 -9.10 -14.00 3.26
N THR A 395 -7.90 -13.54 3.59
CA THR A 395 -6.65 -13.94 2.93
C THR A 395 -5.74 -14.68 3.90
N THR A 396 -4.71 -15.29 3.36
CA THR A 396 -3.65 -15.93 4.13
C THR A 396 -2.29 -15.41 3.70
N VAL A 397 -1.37 -15.27 4.65
CA VAL A 397 0.06 -15.09 4.36
C VAL A 397 0.74 -16.44 4.52
N ILE A 398 1.40 -16.91 3.46
CA ILE A 398 2.19 -18.13 3.48
C ILE A 398 3.66 -17.74 3.55
N ILE A 399 4.37 -18.28 4.54
CA ILE A 399 5.81 -18.11 4.69
C ILE A 399 6.51 -19.34 4.14
N LEU A 400 7.44 -19.12 3.22
CA LEU A 400 8.25 -20.18 2.62
C LEU A 400 9.73 -19.94 2.90
N LYS A 401 10.46 -21.04 3.13
CA LYS A 401 11.91 -21.06 3.29
C LYS A 401 12.49 -22.27 2.56
N LYS A 402 13.73 -22.16 2.09
CA LYS A 402 14.48 -23.30 1.56
C LYS A 402 15.31 -23.97 2.67
N ASN A 403 15.71 -25.21 2.44
CA ASN A 403 16.69 -25.94 3.26
C ASN A 403 16.37 -25.97 4.77
N ARG A 404 15.09 -26.04 5.13
CA ARG A 404 14.68 -26.19 6.51
C ARG A 404 15.07 -27.58 7.04
N GLY A 405 15.51 -27.65 8.30
CA GLY A 405 15.82 -28.91 8.98
C GLY A 405 14.58 -29.69 9.39
N THR A 406 13.38 -29.11 9.34
CA THR A 406 12.10 -29.70 9.74
C THR A 406 11.05 -29.53 8.64
N ARG A 407 9.98 -30.33 8.72
CA ARG A 407 8.83 -30.24 7.80
C ARG A 407 7.52 -29.89 8.51
N ASP A 408 7.61 -29.48 9.76
CA ASP A 408 6.49 -28.94 10.53
C ASP A 408 6.04 -27.59 9.95
N VAL A 409 4.77 -27.25 10.10
CA VAL A 409 4.18 -25.97 9.67
C VAL A 409 3.52 -25.31 10.86
N LEU A 410 3.85 -24.03 11.06
CA LEU A 410 3.17 -23.20 12.06
C LEU A 410 1.90 -22.62 11.45
N PHE A 411 0.76 -22.86 12.07
CA PHE A 411 -0.51 -22.23 11.76
C PHE A 411 -0.80 -21.13 12.78
N ILE A 412 -1.16 -19.94 12.30
CA ILE A 412 -1.61 -18.81 13.13
C ILE A 412 -2.97 -18.35 12.61
N ASP A 413 -3.98 -18.34 13.45
CA ASP A 413 -5.28 -17.76 13.15
C ASP A 413 -5.37 -16.33 13.70
N ALA A 414 -4.99 -15.35 12.89
CA ALA A 414 -5.13 -13.95 13.21
C ALA A 414 -6.46 -13.34 12.69
N SER A 415 -7.43 -14.15 12.29
CA SER A 415 -8.70 -13.69 11.69
C SER A 415 -9.51 -12.77 12.61
N LYS A 416 -9.32 -12.87 13.93
CA LYS A 416 -9.97 -12.01 14.94
C LYS A 416 -9.10 -10.84 15.41
N GLU A 417 -7.85 -10.73 14.93
CA GLU A 417 -6.88 -9.72 15.34
C GLU A 417 -7.02 -8.47 14.48
N PHE A 418 -8.01 -7.61 14.76
CA PHE A 418 -8.20 -6.36 14.01
C PHE A 418 -8.96 -5.30 14.79
N ILE A 419 -8.79 -4.06 14.37
CA ILE A 419 -9.63 -2.92 14.74
C ILE A 419 -10.65 -2.72 13.61
N LYS A 420 -11.94 -2.70 13.98
CA LYS A 420 -13.02 -2.47 13.01
C LYS A 420 -12.99 -1.03 12.53
N GLY A 421 -12.77 -0.83 11.24
CA GLY A 421 -12.87 0.47 10.58
C GLY A 421 -14.22 0.69 9.90
N LYS A 422 -14.46 1.90 9.41
CA LYS A 422 -15.72 2.26 8.71
C LYS A 422 -15.89 1.48 7.39
N ASN A 423 -14.84 1.42 6.59
CA ASN A 423 -14.85 0.79 5.27
C ASN A 423 -14.02 -0.51 5.25
N GLN A 424 -12.98 -0.60 6.06
CA GLN A 424 -12.05 -1.72 6.12
C GLN A 424 -11.59 -1.95 7.55
N ASN A 425 -11.25 -3.19 7.87
CA ASN A 425 -10.56 -3.55 9.09
C ASN A 425 -9.08 -3.13 8.99
N LYS A 426 -8.43 -2.91 10.14
CA LYS A 426 -7.01 -2.57 10.23
C LYS A 426 -6.34 -3.43 11.29
N LEU A 427 -5.05 -3.70 11.12
CA LEU A 427 -4.24 -4.28 12.18
C LEU A 427 -3.69 -3.16 13.06
N SER A 428 -3.74 -3.32 14.37
CA SER A 428 -2.98 -2.49 15.28
C SER A 428 -1.53 -2.97 15.38
N LYS A 429 -0.69 -2.16 16.00
CA LYS A 429 0.68 -2.56 16.31
C LYS A 429 0.71 -3.81 17.19
N GLU A 430 -0.18 -3.88 18.18
CA GLU A 430 -0.31 -5.03 19.09
C GLU A 430 -0.72 -6.30 18.34
N ASN A 431 -1.63 -6.19 17.34
CA ASN A 431 -2.01 -7.32 16.50
C ASN A 431 -0.80 -7.84 15.69
N ILE A 432 -0.02 -6.91 15.10
CA ILE A 432 1.19 -7.25 14.35
C ILE A 432 2.24 -7.89 15.27
N ASP A 433 2.51 -7.27 16.43
CA ASP A 433 3.47 -7.76 17.42
C ASP A 433 3.11 -9.18 17.85
N LYS A 434 1.83 -9.46 18.13
CA LYS A 434 1.35 -10.79 18.52
C LYS A 434 1.62 -11.84 17.43
N VAL A 435 1.33 -11.53 16.15
CA VAL A 435 1.61 -12.46 15.04
C VAL A 435 3.11 -12.71 14.91
N VAL A 436 3.91 -11.64 14.91
CA VAL A 436 5.37 -11.73 14.70
C VAL A 436 6.07 -12.47 15.84
N GLU A 437 5.69 -12.20 17.10
CA GLU A 437 6.24 -12.90 18.28
C GLU A 437 5.85 -14.39 18.26
N THR A 438 4.58 -14.71 17.97
CA THR A 438 4.14 -16.11 17.84
C THR A 438 4.92 -16.83 16.74
N TYR A 439 5.15 -16.17 15.60
CA TYR A 439 5.96 -16.72 14.52
C TYR A 439 7.42 -16.91 14.93
N ARG A 440 8.03 -15.91 15.58
CA ARG A 440 9.43 -15.96 16.06
C ARG A 440 9.66 -17.11 17.02
N ASN A 441 8.77 -17.25 18.01
CA ASN A 441 8.89 -18.26 19.06
C ASN A 441 8.40 -19.64 18.63
N ARG A 442 7.70 -19.76 17.50
CA ARG A 442 7.01 -20.99 17.02
C ARG A 442 6.15 -21.63 18.11
N GLU A 443 5.31 -20.82 18.73
CA GLU A 443 4.49 -21.27 19.87
C GLU A 443 3.14 -21.83 19.42
N SER A 444 2.69 -22.92 20.06
CA SER A 444 1.31 -23.39 20.02
C SER A 444 0.52 -22.72 21.13
N VAL A 445 -0.40 -21.83 20.76
CA VAL A 445 -1.26 -21.09 21.68
C VAL A 445 -2.71 -21.51 21.45
N VAL A 446 -3.39 -21.92 22.52
CA VAL A 446 -4.79 -22.40 22.46
C VAL A 446 -5.67 -21.36 21.74
N LYS A 447 -6.47 -21.83 20.76
CA LYS A 447 -7.39 -21.02 19.94
C LYS A 447 -6.71 -19.96 19.06
N TYR A 448 -5.37 -19.98 18.92
CA TYR A 448 -4.65 -18.97 18.17
C TYR A 448 -3.58 -19.53 17.23
N SER A 449 -2.75 -20.48 17.70
CA SER A 449 -1.69 -21.04 16.88
C SER A 449 -1.40 -22.50 17.19
N HIS A 450 -0.88 -23.25 16.20
CA HIS A 450 -0.51 -24.63 16.34
C HIS A 450 0.68 -24.96 15.43
N VAL A 451 1.66 -25.69 15.97
CA VAL A 451 2.78 -26.24 15.20
C VAL A 451 2.40 -27.66 14.80
N ALA A 452 1.93 -27.84 13.58
CA ALA A 452 1.54 -29.14 13.07
C ALA A 452 2.75 -29.93 12.58
N SER A 453 2.89 -31.18 13.01
CA SER A 453 3.90 -32.06 12.49
C SER A 453 3.61 -32.47 11.04
N PHE A 454 4.64 -32.94 10.33
CA PHE A 454 4.45 -33.42 8.96
C PHE A 454 3.48 -34.61 8.88
N ASP A 455 3.48 -35.49 9.87
CA ASP A 455 2.57 -36.64 9.92
C ASP A 455 1.11 -36.19 10.13
N GLU A 456 0.87 -35.24 11.00
CA GLU A 456 -0.44 -34.60 11.17
C GLU A 456 -0.96 -33.94 9.87
N ILE A 457 -0.07 -33.25 9.15
CA ILE A 457 -0.41 -32.64 7.84
C ILE A 457 -0.74 -33.71 6.81
N LYS A 458 -0.01 -34.81 6.81
CA LYS A 458 -0.23 -35.96 5.93
C LYS A 458 -1.57 -36.65 6.25
N GLU A 459 -1.91 -36.84 7.53
CA GLU A 459 -3.21 -37.37 7.96
C GLU A 459 -4.38 -36.47 7.53
N ASN A 460 -4.14 -35.18 7.41
CA ASN A 460 -5.07 -34.19 6.87
C ASN A 460 -5.05 -34.10 5.33
N ASP A 461 -4.51 -35.05 4.59
CA ASP A 461 -4.41 -35.09 3.12
C ASP A 461 -3.70 -33.86 2.53
N PHE A 462 -2.69 -33.36 3.22
CA PHE A 462 -1.96 -32.13 2.83
C PHE A 462 -2.86 -30.90 2.66
N ASN A 463 -4.00 -30.90 3.33
CA ASN A 463 -4.93 -29.78 3.40
C ASN A 463 -4.46 -28.83 4.51
N LEU A 464 -4.20 -27.56 4.18
CA LEU A 464 -3.69 -26.54 5.10
C LEU A 464 -4.79 -25.59 5.60
N ASN A 465 -6.07 -25.98 5.51
CA ASN A 465 -7.16 -25.15 6.02
C ASN A 465 -7.01 -24.93 7.53
N ILE A 466 -6.82 -23.69 7.96
CA ILE A 466 -6.44 -23.31 9.32
C ILE A 466 -7.34 -23.93 10.41
N PRO A 467 -8.68 -23.95 10.28
CA PRO A 467 -9.56 -24.56 11.28
C PRO A 467 -9.34 -26.07 11.54
N ARG A 468 -8.56 -26.75 10.69
CA ARG A 468 -8.17 -28.15 10.95
C ARG A 468 -7.06 -28.28 12.00
N TYR A 469 -6.32 -27.21 12.24
CA TYR A 469 -5.14 -27.17 13.11
C TYR A 469 -5.35 -26.24 14.30
N VAL A 470 -6.10 -25.16 14.12
CA VAL A 470 -6.42 -24.18 15.16
C VAL A 470 -7.92 -24.17 15.38
N ASP A 471 -8.37 -24.81 16.46
CA ASP A 471 -9.78 -24.79 16.85
C ASP A 471 -10.13 -23.48 17.56
N THR A 472 -10.78 -22.57 16.85
CA THR A 472 -11.26 -21.28 17.39
C THR A 472 -12.70 -21.34 17.86
N PHE A 473 -13.31 -22.54 17.94
CA PHE A 473 -14.67 -22.72 18.41
C PHE A 473 -14.80 -22.21 19.86
N GLU A 474 -15.73 -21.32 20.07
CA GLU A 474 -16.18 -20.88 21.38
C GLU A 474 -17.54 -21.52 21.63
N GLU A 475 -17.64 -22.31 22.72
CA GLU A 475 -18.96 -22.77 23.16
C GLU A 475 -19.82 -21.55 23.41
N GLU A 476 -20.96 -21.46 22.72
CA GLU A 476 -21.95 -20.43 23.00
C GLU A 476 -22.31 -20.54 24.50
N THR A 477 -22.09 -19.47 25.26
CA THR A 477 -22.56 -19.41 26.64
C THR A 477 -24.06 -19.62 26.61
N THR A 478 -24.51 -20.64 27.35
CA THR A 478 -25.95 -20.94 27.46
C THR A 478 -26.66 -19.68 27.89
N VAL A 479 -27.54 -19.18 27.02
CA VAL A 479 -28.31 -17.97 27.29
C VAL A 479 -29.23 -18.26 28.46
N ASP A 480 -29.00 -17.61 29.60
CA ASP A 480 -29.92 -17.71 30.75
C ASP A 480 -31.24 -16.95 30.42
N MET A 481 -32.16 -17.73 29.85
CA MET A 481 -33.49 -17.22 29.46
C MET A 481 -34.28 -16.70 30.67
N ALA A 482 -33.97 -17.16 31.91
CA ALA A 482 -34.62 -16.67 33.11
C ALA A 482 -34.11 -15.27 33.45
N SER A 483 -32.79 -15.04 33.37
CA SER A 483 -32.19 -13.72 33.57
C SER A 483 -32.68 -12.69 32.53
N ILE A 484 -32.71 -13.08 31.25
CA ILE A 484 -33.25 -12.22 30.16
C ILE A 484 -34.74 -11.93 30.41
N GLY A 485 -35.52 -12.93 30.82
CA GLY A 485 -36.92 -12.76 31.13
C GLY A 485 -37.14 -11.77 32.29
N SER A 486 -36.29 -11.80 33.32
CA SER A 486 -36.30 -10.82 34.41
C SER A 486 -35.96 -9.42 33.92
N THR A 487 -34.85 -9.28 33.15
CA THR A 487 -34.41 -7.99 32.59
C THR A 487 -35.48 -7.37 31.70
N ILE A 488 -36.17 -8.17 30.86
CA ILE A 488 -37.26 -7.68 30.02
C ILE A 488 -38.44 -7.18 30.90
N LYS A 489 -38.76 -7.87 32.00
CA LYS A 489 -39.81 -7.42 32.92
C LYS A 489 -39.45 -6.08 33.58
N ASP A 490 -38.21 -5.94 34.01
CA ASP A 490 -37.72 -4.72 34.66
C ASP A 490 -37.74 -3.53 33.68
N ILE A 491 -37.26 -3.73 32.45
CA ILE A 491 -37.30 -2.70 31.39
C ILE A 491 -38.75 -2.33 31.03
N ARG A 492 -39.67 -3.30 30.96
CA ARG A 492 -41.10 -3.00 30.72
C ARG A 492 -41.73 -2.21 31.85
N LYS A 493 -41.36 -2.51 33.08
CA LYS A 493 -41.83 -1.75 34.26
C LYS A 493 -41.32 -0.32 34.22
N GLU A 494 -40.01 -0.14 33.99
CA GLU A 494 -39.40 1.19 33.89
C GLU A 494 -39.99 2.00 32.72
N LYS A 495 -40.19 1.37 31.56
CA LYS A 495 -40.92 1.98 30.43
C LYS A 495 -42.29 2.47 30.82
N SER A 496 -43.10 1.62 31.48
CA SER A 496 -44.45 1.98 31.90
C SER A 496 -44.49 3.13 32.94
N GLU A 497 -43.50 3.16 33.89
CA GLU A 497 -43.35 4.25 34.85
C GLU A 497 -42.98 5.56 34.14
N LEU A 498 -42.06 5.53 33.20
CA LEU A 498 -41.68 6.70 32.38
C LEU A 498 -42.83 7.21 31.51
N GLU A 499 -43.59 6.35 30.90
CA GLU A 499 -44.77 6.69 30.10
C GLU A 499 -45.88 7.32 30.96
N SER A 500 -46.08 6.79 32.20
CA SER A 500 -47.03 7.38 33.16
C SER A 500 -46.58 8.77 33.60
N ASN A 501 -45.30 8.93 33.96
CA ASN A 501 -44.74 10.22 34.35
C ASN A 501 -44.83 11.26 33.23
N LEU A 502 -44.54 10.84 31.96
CA LEU A 502 -44.66 11.71 30.80
C LEU A 502 -46.11 12.12 30.54
N TYR A 503 -47.07 11.17 30.67
CA TYR A 503 -48.49 11.45 30.58
C TYR A 503 -48.91 12.49 31.63
N ASP A 504 -48.51 12.31 32.89
CA ASP A 504 -48.82 13.25 34.01
C ASP A 504 -48.19 14.63 33.74
N MET A 505 -46.95 14.68 33.25
CA MET A 505 -46.30 15.95 32.91
C MET A 505 -47.06 16.67 31.79
N ILE A 506 -47.41 15.98 30.69
CA ILE A 506 -48.18 16.56 29.57
C ILE A 506 -49.56 17.02 30.05
N SER A 507 -50.23 16.23 30.91
CA SER A 507 -51.56 16.54 31.46
C SER A 507 -51.53 17.78 32.40
N SER A 508 -50.40 18.06 33.01
CA SER A 508 -50.22 19.22 33.91
C SER A 508 -49.93 20.53 33.18
N LEU A 509 -49.62 20.48 31.88
CA LEU A 509 -49.37 21.69 31.10
C LEU A 509 -50.63 22.58 31.00
N GLN A 510 -50.48 23.88 31.26
CA GLN A 510 -51.52 24.87 30.97
C GLN A 510 -51.49 25.15 29.46
N PHE A 511 -52.64 25.03 28.80
CA PHE A 511 -52.76 25.21 27.35
C PHE A 511 -53.90 26.19 27.03
N ASP A 512 -53.73 26.93 25.95
CA ASP A 512 -54.72 27.79 25.33
C ASP A 512 -55.49 27.03 24.21
N GLU A 513 -56.47 27.72 23.62
CA GLU A 513 -57.29 27.12 22.54
C GLU A 513 -56.48 26.67 21.31
N GLU A 514 -55.30 27.30 21.07
CA GLU A 514 -54.45 27.05 19.89
C GLU A 514 -53.63 25.76 20.07
N ASN A 515 -53.26 25.37 21.30
CA ASN A 515 -52.44 24.19 21.60
C ASN A 515 -53.24 22.98 22.07
N ALA A 516 -54.56 23.13 22.32
CA ALA A 516 -55.37 22.08 22.89
C ALA A 516 -55.48 20.81 22.04
N GLU A 517 -55.55 20.92 20.73
CA GLU A 517 -55.60 19.77 19.80
C GLU A 517 -54.28 18.99 19.76
N TRP A 518 -53.16 19.70 19.82
CA TRP A 518 -51.82 19.10 19.81
C TRP A 518 -51.57 18.30 21.10
N ILE A 519 -51.92 18.85 22.28
CA ILE A 519 -51.80 18.17 23.57
C ILE A 519 -52.72 16.96 23.66
N LYS A 520 -53.94 17.05 23.16
CA LYS A 520 -54.85 15.90 23.08
C LYS A 520 -54.28 14.77 22.20
N GLY A 521 -53.72 15.10 21.03
CA GLY A 521 -53.07 14.15 20.18
C GLY A 521 -51.86 13.46 20.82
N ALA A 522 -51.03 14.23 21.56
CA ALA A 522 -49.93 13.69 22.31
C ALA A 522 -50.35 12.74 23.43
N LEU A 523 -51.44 13.07 24.17
CA LEU A 523 -51.98 12.21 25.25
C LEU A 523 -52.63 10.93 24.70
N GLU A 524 -53.20 10.96 23.49
CA GLU A 524 -53.78 9.76 22.85
C GLU A 524 -52.75 8.71 22.50
N VAL A 525 -51.52 9.12 22.15
CA VAL A 525 -50.40 8.19 21.86
C VAL A 525 -50.11 7.31 23.08
N PHE A 526 -50.18 7.87 24.30
CA PHE A 526 -49.89 7.13 25.53
C PHE A 526 -51.12 6.39 26.12
N LYS A 527 -52.32 6.60 25.53
CA LYS A 527 -53.54 5.86 25.93
C LYS A 527 -53.70 4.54 25.19
N SER A 528 -53.10 4.37 24.03
CA SER A 528 -53.30 3.21 23.16
C SER A 528 -52.48 1.97 23.56
N GLU A 529 -51.62 2.07 24.57
CA GLU A 529 -50.78 0.94 25.03
C GLU A 529 -51.19 0.41 26.44
N LYS A 530 -52.39 0.74 26.94
CA LYS A 530 -52.95 0.12 28.14
C LYS A 530 -53.89 -1.04 27.71
#